data_6dc3b656f3ecbdc9bf8bf3a4dbd1062e
#
_entry.id   6dc3b656f3ecbdc9bf8bf3a4dbd1062e
#
_cell.length_a   1.000
_cell.length_b   1.000
_cell.length_c   1.000
_cell.angle_alpha   90.00
_cell.angle_beta   90.00
_cell.angle_gamma   90.00
#
_symmetry.space_group_name_H-M   'P 1'
#
loop_
_entity.id
_entity.type
_entity.pdbx_description
1 polymer ?
#
loop_
_entity_poly.entity_id
_entity_poly.type
_entity_poly.pdbx_seq_one_letter_code
_entity_poly.pdbx_strand_id
1 'polypeptide(L)'
;MELEERKAKENIFSEFNNKSYIEDLNNQNLSLRSKKISKLLKIKRQNKLEQIKSSLDIINKEQQFHIYKFSSSYDRIIAYLNSSDNNIQSYILNQLNIYFKYNEPDIKEQKMIIDGQFLELLLNLGINFFNNKKEENLIQILWIFINIQIYNEGNGEYLTNLYSHKFLEFYNECFTLSNSDEIMNEIIYLLYYISQINNDINIIILESKVFESIINFASNENQDLGLKEDIIKLIIACVNISKNCELNEEKINIIDKCLMILKNESTKGNEKIQKLCYQGLYNISKINDKYEFNQTMIKEGIPKLILQIKNKNTLLYSLKTLSNILTVPDEDLDEINLEEIITFYNAILNLYIDDDKLVFVILNGIFNITDSKYINKVKSCIIWNHEMIQKIFNKNQEIQLLFIKIIKYMINIGSDRSLKFLYNTKILEYLIYLLSKPSNDKKIIMKILKLVDNYLSRFNNSDKENFEYLIVFNKLKDFLNIFHDINNEENEFLQYLFQKYI
;
A
#
# COMPACT_ATOMS: atom_id res chain seq x y z
N MET A 1 -16.12 -6.70 27.88
CA MET A 1 -17.03 -6.42 26.73
C MET A 1 -16.37 -5.49 25.71
N GLU A 2 -16.06 -4.22 26.03
CA GLU A 2 -15.38 -3.32 25.06
C GLU A 2 -14.00 -3.82 24.57
N LEU A 3 -13.22 -4.48 25.42
CA LEU A 3 -11.91 -5.02 25.03
C LEU A 3 -12.01 -6.28 24.14
N GLU A 4 -13.04 -7.07 24.33
CA GLU A 4 -13.32 -8.25 23.52
C GLU A 4 -13.92 -7.85 22.15
N GLU A 5 -14.74 -6.82 22.12
CA GLU A 5 -15.24 -6.24 20.87
C GLU A 5 -14.12 -5.55 20.07
N ARG A 6 -13.16 -4.87 20.73
CA ARG A 6 -11.96 -4.32 20.07
C ARG A 6 -11.07 -5.43 19.50
N LYS A 7 -10.83 -6.51 20.24
CA LYS A 7 -10.09 -7.68 19.73
C LYS A 7 -10.84 -8.39 18.60
N ALA A 8 -12.18 -8.41 18.62
CA ALA A 8 -12.97 -8.91 17.51
C ALA A 8 -12.87 -8.00 16.27
N LYS A 9 -12.75 -6.67 16.44
CA LYS A 9 -12.48 -5.71 15.36
C LYS A 9 -11.10 -5.94 14.73
N GLU A 10 -10.06 -6.11 15.55
CA GLU A 10 -8.68 -6.39 15.09
C GLU A 10 -8.59 -7.73 14.35
N ASN A 11 -9.26 -8.76 14.83
CA ASN A 11 -9.31 -10.07 14.16
C ASN A 11 -10.09 -10.04 12.84
N ILE A 12 -11.18 -9.27 12.77
CA ILE A 12 -11.94 -9.09 11.53
C ILE A 12 -11.12 -8.31 10.50
N PHE A 13 -10.37 -7.30 10.92
CA PHE A 13 -9.43 -6.55 10.07
C PHE A 13 -8.26 -7.42 9.59
N SER A 14 -7.76 -8.33 10.44
CA SER A 14 -6.68 -9.27 10.09
C SER A 14 -7.16 -10.39 9.14
N GLU A 15 -8.37 -10.87 9.27
CA GLU A 15 -8.96 -11.87 8.37
C GLU A 15 -9.34 -11.30 7.00
N PHE A 16 -9.75 -10.02 6.91
CA PHE A 16 -10.08 -9.36 5.64
C PHE A 16 -8.86 -8.78 4.90
N ASN A 17 -7.78 -8.52 5.60
CA ASN A 17 -6.47 -8.31 4.99
C ASN A 17 -5.83 -9.67 4.61
N ASN A 18 -6.61 -10.56 4.01
CA ASN A 18 -6.11 -11.85 3.55
C ASN A 18 -4.84 -11.61 2.72
N LYS A 19 -3.72 -11.85 3.40
CA LYS A 19 -2.36 -11.54 2.98
C LYS A 19 -2.06 -11.99 1.56
N SER A 20 -2.62 -13.13 1.11
CA SER A 20 -2.22 -13.73 -0.15
C SER A 20 -2.67 -12.94 -1.39
N TYR A 21 -3.92 -12.50 -1.47
CA TYR A 21 -4.43 -11.91 -2.71
C TYR A 21 -3.99 -10.45 -2.92
N ILE A 22 -3.90 -9.67 -1.84
CA ILE A 22 -3.44 -8.26 -1.92
C ILE A 22 -1.92 -8.21 -2.02
N GLU A 23 -1.20 -9.11 -1.33
CA GLU A 23 0.25 -9.27 -1.47
C GLU A 23 0.61 -9.79 -2.86
N ASP A 24 -0.07 -10.76 -3.41
CA ASP A 24 0.18 -11.27 -4.77
C ASP A 24 -0.12 -10.23 -5.85
N LEU A 25 -1.19 -9.44 -5.72
CA LEU A 25 -1.48 -8.33 -6.64
C LEU A 25 -0.51 -7.15 -6.49
N ASN A 26 -0.09 -6.85 -5.27
CA ASN A 26 0.93 -5.82 -5.02
C ASN A 26 2.30 -6.31 -5.50
N ASN A 27 2.67 -7.56 -5.26
CA ASN A 27 3.92 -8.14 -5.70
C ASN A 27 3.97 -8.29 -7.24
N GLN A 28 2.88 -8.71 -7.89
CA GLN A 28 2.81 -8.72 -9.35
C GLN A 28 2.87 -7.31 -9.96
N ASN A 29 2.21 -6.32 -9.36
CA ASN A 29 2.28 -4.94 -9.81
C ASN A 29 3.64 -4.29 -9.52
N LEU A 30 4.29 -4.61 -8.39
CA LEU A 30 5.64 -4.18 -8.07
C LEU A 30 6.65 -4.82 -9.01
N SER A 31 6.54 -6.13 -9.29
CA SER A 31 7.43 -6.83 -10.21
C SER A 31 7.30 -6.33 -11.66
N LEU A 32 6.08 -6.05 -12.14
CA LEU A 32 5.87 -5.45 -13.46
C LEU A 32 6.34 -3.99 -13.55
N ARG A 33 6.26 -3.24 -12.46
CA ARG A 33 6.75 -1.85 -12.40
C ARG A 33 8.26 -1.79 -12.25
N SER A 34 8.85 -2.63 -11.41
CA SER A 34 10.29 -2.78 -11.27
C SER A 34 10.92 -3.16 -12.62
N LYS A 35 10.32 -4.12 -13.33
CA LYS A 35 10.73 -4.49 -14.70
C LYS A 35 10.64 -3.34 -15.71
N LYS A 36 9.61 -2.48 -15.65
CA LYS A 36 9.48 -1.30 -16.53
C LYS A 36 10.49 -0.19 -16.20
N ILE A 37 10.68 0.11 -14.92
CA ILE A 37 11.64 1.12 -14.45
C ILE A 37 13.06 0.63 -14.70
N SER A 38 13.36 -0.62 -14.37
CA SER A 38 14.60 -1.31 -14.70
C SER A 38 14.93 -1.21 -16.21
N LYS A 39 13.91 -1.38 -17.07
CA LYS A 39 14.10 -1.27 -18.52
C LYS A 39 14.45 0.15 -18.99
N LEU A 40 13.82 1.19 -18.44
CA LEU A 40 14.10 2.59 -18.78
C LEU A 40 15.47 3.03 -18.24
N LEU A 41 15.82 2.64 -17.02
CA LEU A 41 17.13 2.90 -16.43
C LEU A 41 18.23 2.14 -17.17
N LYS A 42 17.96 0.89 -17.57
CA LYS A 42 18.89 0.13 -18.44
C LYS A 42 19.20 0.90 -19.73
N ILE A 43 18.19 1.50 -20.36
CA ILE A 43 18.37 2.27 -21.61
C ILE A 43 19.21 3.55 -21.34
N LYS A 44 18.89 4.32 -20.29
CA LYS A 44 19.62 5.55 -19.94
C LYS A 44 21.09 5.28 -19.61
N ARG A 45 21.33 4.22 -18.80
CA ARG A 45 22.70 3.78 -18.46
C ARG A 45 23.44 3.20 -19.67
N GLN A 46 22.72 2.52 -20.58
CA GLN A 46 23.32 1.98 -21.80
C GLN A 46 23.87 3.08 -22.70
N ASN A 47 23.10 4.14 -22.93
CA ASN A 47 23.53 5.26 -23.74
C ASN A 47 24.77 5.94 -23.13
N LYS A 48 24.86 6.04 -21.80
CA LYS A 48 26.01 6.62 -21.13
C LYS A 48 27.24 5.70 -21.10
N LEU A 49 27.04 4.39 -20.92
CA LEU A 49 28.11 3.38 -21.05
C LEU A 49 28.69 3.35 -22.48
N GLU A 50 27.88 3.55 -23.51
CA GLU A 50 28.33 3.64 -24.89
C GLU A 50 29.16 4.93 -25.12
N GLN A 51 28.78 6.04 -24.49
CA GLN A 51 29.57 7.28 -24.51
C GLN A 51 30.93 7.12 -23.80
N ILE A 52 30.94 6.46 -22.63
CA ILE A 52 32.17 6.15 -21.89
C ILE A 52 33.05 5.18 -22.69
N LYS A 53 32.45 4.19 -23.39
CA LYS A 53 33.16 3.23 -24.23
C LYS A 53 33.88 3.90 -25.40
N SER A 54 33.25 4.87 -26.04
CA SER A 54 33.87 5.63 -27.13
C SER A 54 35.07 6.48 -26.70
N SER A 55 35.11 6.91 -25.43
CA SER A 55 36.26 7.62 -24.86
C SER A 55 37.37 6.69 -24.35
N LEU A 56 37.07 5.42 -24.09
CA LEU A 56 38.03 4.41 -23.65
C LEU A 56 38.66 3.59 -24.79
N ASP A 57 38.22 3.73 -26.06
CA ASP A 57 38.81 3.08 -27.24
C ASP A 57 40.26 3.50 -27.54
N ILE A 58 40.81 4.39 -26.73
CA ILE A 58 42.21 4.90 -26.76
C ILE A 58 43.18 3.98 -25.98
N ILE A 59 42.64 3.03 -25.15
CA ILE A 59 43.49 2.12 -24.39
C ILE A 59 44.00 1.02 -25.30
N ASN A 60 45.30 0.83 -25.31
CA ASN A 60 46.02 -0.14 -26.15
C ASN A 60 45.34 -1.49 -26.22
N LYS A 61 45.14 -2.05 -27.42
CA LYS A 61 44.51 -3.34 -27.71
C LYS A 61 45.05 -4.53 -26.90
N GLU A 62 46.26 -4.45 -26.36
CA GLU A 62 46.88 -5.48 -25.54
C GLU A 62 46.35 -5.57 -24.09
N GLN A 63 45.59 -4.57 -23.63
CA GLN A 63 45.02 -4.52 -22.29
C GLN A 63 43.52 -4.81 -22.24
N GLN A 64 42.89 -5.17 -23.35
CA GLN A 64 41.47 -5.47 -23.39
C GLN A 64 41.17 -6.77 -22.60
N PHE A 65 40.56 -6.61 -21.44
CA PHE A 65 40.12 -7.68 -20.56
C PHE A 65 38.58 -7.71 -20.50
N HIS A 66 37.98 -8.80 -20.91
CA HIS A 66 36.55 -9.00 -20.82
C HIS A 66 36.22 -9.97 -19.69
N ILE A 67 35.29 -9.60 -18.84
CA ILE A 67 34.78 -10.49 -17.77
C ILE A 67 33.75 -11.41 -18.41
N TYR A 68 34.17 -12.65 -18.73
CA TYR A 68 33.25 -13.70 -19.20
C TYR A 68 32.56 -14.42 -18.04
N LYS A 69 33.28 -14.59 -16.94
CA LYS A 69 32.78 -15.18 -15.70
C LYS A 69 33.49 -14.51 -14.51
N PHE A 70 32.70 -13.99 -13.57
CA PHE A 70 33.23 -13.25 -12.43
C PHE A 70 34.17 -14.10 -11.58
N SER A 71 33.72 -15.32 -11.22
CA SER A 71 34.50 -16.24 -10.37
C SER A 71 35.85 -16.64 -10.94
N SER A 72 35.98 -16.79 -12.25
CA SER A 72 37.28 -17.13 -12.87
C SER A 72 38.21 -15.93 -13.09
N SER A 73 37.66 -14.74 -13.02
CA SER A 73 38.37 -13.46 -13.26
C SER A 73 38.65 -12.70 -11.95
N TYR A 74 38.24 -13.24 -10.83
CA TYR A 74 38.20 -12.54 -9.54
C TYR A 74 39.55 -11.92 -9.13
N ASP A 75 40.60 -12.72 -9.07
CA ASP A 75 41.93 -12.24 -8.63
C ASP A 75 42.45 -11.10 -9.53
N ARG A 76 42.19 -11.18 -10.82
CA ARG A 76 42.57 -10.15 -11.78
C ARG A 76 41.72 -8.88 -11.61
N ILE A 77 40.42 -9.05 -11.32
CA ILE A 77 39.52 -7.93 -11.00
C ILE A 77 40.06 -7.19 -9.77
N ILE A 78 40.36 -7.92 -8.70
CA ILE A 78 40.89 -7.33 -7.45
C ILE A 78 42.23 -6.63 -7.71
N ALA A 79 43.12 -7.23 -8.49
CA ALA A 79 44.40 -6.60 -8.85
C ALA A 79 44.21 -5.28 -9.62
N TYR A 80 43.24 -5.24 -10.55
CA TYR A 80 42.95 -4.01 -11.32
C TYR A 80 42.25 -2.94 -10.50
N LEU A 81 41.36 -3.30 -9.59
CA LEU A 81 40.71 -2.35 -8.67
C LEU A 81 41.75 -1.73 -7.71
N ASN A 82 42.77 -2.49 -7.30
CA ASN A 82 43.86 -2.01 -6.46
C ASN A 82 45.01 -1.28 -7.25
N SER A 83 44.87 -1.11 -8.55
CA SER A 83 45.85 -0.40 -9.34
C SER A 83 45.90 1.07 -8.92
N SER A 84 47.13 1.64 -8.96
CA SER A 84 47.31 3.10 -8.80
C SER A 84 46.93 3.90 -10.06
N ASP A 85 46.73 3.22 -11.20
CA ASP A 85 46.31 3.84 -12.45
C ASP A 85 44.81 3.98 -12.52
N ASN A 86 44.34 5.21 -12.51
CA ASN A 86 42.89 5.52 -12.57
C ASN A 86 42.23 5.05 -13.86
N ASN A 87 42.94 4.98 -14.99
CA ASN A 87 42.41 4.52 -16.25
C ASN A 87 42.12 3.01 -16.19
N ILE A 88 42.99 2.25 -15.53
CA ILE A 88 42.81 0.83 -15.28
C ILE A 88 41.61 0.63 -14.35
N GLN A 89 41.49 1.43 -13.29
CA GLN A 89 40.35 1.38 -12.38
C GLN A 89 39.02 1.69 -13.10
N SER A 90 39.00 2.78 -13.88
CA SER A 90 37.79 3.16 -14.67
C SER A 90 37.42 2.07 -15.69
N TYR A 91 38.39 1.46 -16.32
CA TYR A 91 38.18 0.38 -17.27
C TYR A 91 37.55 -0.84 -16.61
N ILE A 92 38.08 -1.32 -15.47
CA ILE A 92 37.54 -2.50 -14.79
C ILE A 92 36.16 -2.22 -14.21
N LEU A 93 35.89 -1.01 -13.67
CA LEU A 93 34.55 -0.63 -13.20
C LEU A 93 33.52 -0.68 -14.35
N ASN A 94 33.90 -0.24 -15.55
CA ASN A 94 33.04 -0.35 -16.72
C ASN A 94 32.77 -1.82 -17.10
N GLN A 95 33.81 -2.68 -17.08
CA GLN A 95 33.64 -4.13 -17.34
C GLN A 95 32.75 -4.79 -16.29
N LEU A 96 32.85 -4.45 -15.02
CA LEU A 96 31.99 -4.93 -13.94
C LEU A 96 30.52 -4.48 -14.14
N ASN A 97 30.32 -3.22 -14.51
CA ASN A 97 28.98 -2.72 -14.82
C ASN A 97 28.34 -3.48 -16.00
N ILE A 98 29.11 -3.75 -17.05
CA ILE A 98 28.65 -4.54 -18.19
C ILE A 98 28.32 -5.97 -17.74
N TYR A 99 29.22 -6.56 -16.94
CA TYR A 99 29.01 -7.94 -16.45
C TYR A 99 27.74 -8.05 -15.63
N PHE A 100 27.62 -7.30 -14.53
CA PHE A 100 26.47 -7.35 -13.63
C PHE A 100 25.16 -6.83 -14.26
N LYS A 101 25.24 -6.10 -15.37
CA LYS A 101 24.05 -5.70 -16.11
C LYS A 101 23.40 -6.84 -16.90
N TYR A 102 24.22 -7.78 -17.37
CA TYR A 102 23.76 -8.85 -18.30
C TYR A 102 23.83 -10.25 -17.72
N ASN A 103 24.52 -10.43 -16.60
CA ASN A 103 24.73 -11.73 -15.99
C ASN A 103 24.23 -11.73 -14.55
N GLU A 104 23.43 -12.72 -14.23
CA GLU A 104 23.04 -13.03 -12.86
C GLU A 104 24.20 -13.80 -12.20
N PRO A 105 24.76 -13.34 -11.05
CA PRO A 105 25.82 -14.07 -10.36
C PRO A 105 25.34 -15.44 -9.90
N ASP A 106 26.08 -16.50 -10.22
CA ASP A 106 25.80 -17.83 -9.69
C ASP A 106 26.09 -17.89 -8.17
N ILE A 107 25.67 -18.98 -7.48
CA ILE A 107 25.82 -19.13 -6.01
C ILE A 107 27.29 -18.97 -5.56
N LYS A 108 28.24 -19.43 -6.37
CA LYS A 108 29.67 -19.28 -6.08
C LYS A 108 30.12 -17.83 -6.18
N GLU A 109 29.67 -17.15 -7.20
CA GLU A 109 29.96 -15.74 -7.43
C GLU A 109 29.30 -14.85 -6.37
N GLN A 110 28.06 -15.19 -5.98
CA GLN A 110 27.38 -14.54 -4.88
C GLN A 110 28.22 -14.62 -3.59
N LYS A 111 28.69 -15.81 -3.21
CA LYS A 111 29.59 -15.97 -2.06
C LYS A 111 30.87 -15.15 -2.20
N MET A 112 31.49 -15.10 -3.37
CA MET A 112 32.70 -14.30 -3.60
C MET A 112 32.44 -12.79 -3.47
N ILE A 113 31.27 -12.32 -3.84
CA ILE A 113 30.87 -10.91 -3.68
C ILE A 113 30.67 -10.58 -2.20
N ILE A 114 30.06 -11.49 -1.41
CA ILE A 114 29.76 -11.30 0.02
C ILE A 114 30.99 -11.54 0.92
N ASP A 115 31.52 -12.76 0.87
CA ASP A 115 32.57 -13.23 1.76
C ASP A 115 33.92 -12.69 1.35
N GLY A 116 34.06 -12.30 0.08
CA GLY A 116 35.20 -11.61 -0.45
C GLY A 116 35.22 -10.16 -0.05
N GLN A 117 36.40 -9.58 0.05
CA GLN A 117 36.58 -8.14 0.31
C GLN A 117 36.10 -7.23 -0.84
N PHE A 118 35.34 -7.77 -1.80
CA PHE A 118 34.95 -7.09 -3.03
C PHE A 118 34.10 -5.86 -2.79
N LEU A 119 33.01 -6.01 -2.01
CA LEU A 119 32.14 -4.85 -1.71
C LEU A 119 32.86 -3.80 -0.86
N GLU A 120 33.67 -4.25 0.08
CA GLU A 120 34.46 -3.36 0.92
C GLU A 120 35.55 -2.62 0.10
N LEU A 121 36.17 -3.30 -0.85
CA LEU A 121 37.12 -2.68 -1.78
C LEU A 121 36.43 -1.62 -2.64
N LEU A 122 35.25 -1.93 -3.19
CA LEU A 122 34.46 -0.94 -3.97
C LEU A 122 34.04 0.25 -3.11
N LEU A 123 33.65 0.04 -1.86
CA LEU A 123 33.33 1.12 -0.93
C LEU A 123 34.55 2.03 -0.69
N ASN A 124 35.72 1.44 -0.39
CA ASN A 124 36.95 2.21 -0.15
C ASN A 124 37.38 3.00 -1.40
N LEU A 125 37.23 2.41 -2.59
CA LEU A 125 37.43 3.10 -3.85
C LEU A 125 36.41 4.24 -4.06
N GLY A 126 35.15 4.00 -3.72
CA GLY A 126 34.10 5.03 -3.77
C GLY A 126 34.44 6.24 -2.90
N ILE A 127 34.85 6.01 -1.65
CA ILE A 127 35.30 7.05 -0.72
C ILE A 127 36.50 7.82 -1.33
N ASN A 128 37.46 7.09 -1.90
CA ASN A 128 38.63 7.71 -2.52
C ASN A 128 38.23 8.57 -3.74
N PHE A 129 37.37 8.08 -4.61
CA PHE A 129 36.88 8.83 -5.78
C PHE A 129 36.08 10.06 -5.38
N PHE A 130 35.24 9.93 -4.36
CA PHE A 130 34.50 11.05 -3.82
C PHE A 130 35.43 12.15 -3.31
N ASN A 131 36.41 11.80 -2.48
CA ASN A 131 37.40 12.76 -1.94
C ASN A 131 38.25 13.42 -3.03
N ASN A 132 38.53 12.71 -4.11
CA ASN A 132 39.28 13.21 -5.26
C ASN A 132 38.41 13.83 -6.36
N LYS A 133 37.10 14.03 -6.11
CA LYS A 133 36.10 14.61 -7.03
C LYS A 133 36.03 13.89 -8.40
N LYS A 134 36.18 12.56 -8.40
CA LYS A 134 36.09 11.73 -9.60
C LYS A 134 34.66 11.19 -9.75
N GLU A 135 33.76 12.07 -10.09
CA GLU A 135 32.33 11.79 -10.11
C GLU A 135 31.96 10.62 -11.03
N GLU A 136 32.55 10.53 -12.23
CA GLU A 136 32.24 9.43 -13.17
C GLU A 136 32.56 8.05 -12.61
N ASN A 137 33.68 7.91 -11.90
CA ASN A 137 34.10 6.66 -11.30
C ASN A 137 33.20 6.31 -10.09
N LEU A 138 32.84 7.32 -9.32
CA LEU A 138 31.89 7.16 -8.20
C LEU A 138 30.52 6.67 -8.70
N ILE A 139 30.01 7.29 -9.76
CA ILE A 139 28.73 6.87 -10.39
C ILE A 139 28.83 5.42 -10.89
N GLN A 140 29.96 5.00 -11.46
CA GLN A 140 30.16 3.62 -11.88
C GLN A 140 30.09 2.64 -10.69
N ILE A 141 30.64 3.00 -9.53
CA ILE A 141 30.54 2.18 -8.31
C ILE A 141 29.08 2.06 -7.84
N LEU A 142 28.35 3.18 -7.78
CA LEU A 142 26.93 3.17 -7.43
C LEU A 142 26.12 2.30 -8.39
N TRP A 143 26.43 2.33 -9.70
CA TRP A 143 25.78 1.44 -10.67
C TRP A 143 26.10 -0.03 -10.46
N ILE A 144 27.33 -0.38 -10.04
CA ILE A 144 27.69 -1.75 -9.71
C ILE A 144 26.81 -2.21 -8.52
N PHE A 145 26.71 -1.40 -7.46
CA PHE A 145 25.84 -1.74 -6.31
C PHE A 145 24.38 -1.93 -6.72
N ILE A 146 23.85 -1.03 -7.56
CA ILE A 146 22.47 -1.15 -8.06
C ILE A 146 22.29 -2.41 -8.94
N ASN A 147 23.25 -2.70 -9.83
CA ASN A 147 23.16 -3.85 -10.73
C ASN A 147 23.24 -5.18 -9.95
N ILE A 148 24.08 -5.27 -8.93
CA ILE A 148 24.13 -6.41 -8.00
C ILE A 148 22.77 -6.60 -7.31
N GLN A 149 22.09 -5.53 -6.93
CA GLN A 149 20.77 -5.58 -6.28
C GLN A 149 19.66 -6.10 -7.20
N ILE A 150 19.63 -5.66 -8.45
CA ILE A 150 18.54 -5.98 -9.39
C ILE A 150 18.40 -7.49 -9.62
N TYR A 151 19.49 -8.25 -9.56
CA TYR A 151 19.47 -9.69 -9.81
C TYR A 151 19.18 -10.55 -8.57
N ASN A 152 19.09 -9.95 -7.39
CA ASN A 152 18.95 -10.68 -6.13
C ASN A 152 17.53 -10.62 -5.55
N GLU A 153 16.51 -10.49 -6.40
CA GLU A 153 15.11 -10.59 -5.99
C GLU A 153 14.86 -11.95 -5.29
N GLY A 154 14.96 -11.99 -3.96
CA GLY A 154 14.59 -13.14 -3.14
C GLY A 154 15.64 -13.70 -2.16
N ASN A 155 16.91 -13.31 -2.25
CA ASN A 155 17.96 -13.73 -1.32
C ASN A 155 18.48 -12.57 -0.46
N GLY A 156 17.63 -12.05 0.43
CA GLY A 156 17.93 -10.87 1.25
C GLY A 156 19.16 -10.94 2.15
N GLU A 157 19.59 -12.14 2.55
CA GLU A 157 20.79 -12.33 3.38
C GLU A 157 22.09 -11.89 2.70
N TYR A 158 22.10 -11.92 1.41
CA TYR A 158 23.23 -11.64 0.54
C TYR A 158 23.66 -10.15 0.54
N LEU A 159 22.77 -9.25 0.87
CA LEU A 159 22.97 -7.82 0.66
C LEU A 159 23.06 -7.02 1.95
N THR A 160 23.14 -7.69 3.09
CA THR A 160 23.26 -7.05 4.41
C THR A 160 24.39 -6.01 4.46
N ASN A 161 25.46 -6.22 3.69
CA ASN A 161 26.58 -5.28 3.63
C ASN A 161 26.19 -3.93 3.00
N LEU A 162 25.32 -3.92 1.97
CA LEU A 162 24.99 -2.67 1.23
C LEU A 162 24.09 -1.71 2.03
N TYR A 163 23.43 -2.17 3.07
CA TYR A 163 22.68 -1.33 4.01
C TYR A 163 23.26 -1.36 5.43
N SER A 164 24.51 -1.85 5.58
CA SER A 164 25.25 -1.70 6.82
C SER A 164 25.51 -0.21 7.11
N HIS A 165 25.71 0.11 8.37
CA HIS A 165 25.97 1.47 8.83
C HIS A 165 27.07 2.19 8.02
N LYS A 166 28.15 1.47 7.73
CA LYS A 166 29.30 1.98 6.95
C LYS A 166 28.92 2.43 5.53
N PHE A 167 28.06 1.65 4.85
CA PHE A 167 27.58 1.98 3.52
C PHE A 167 26.56 3.14 3.56
N LEU A 168 25.64 3.11 4.52
CA LEU A 168 24.65 4.18 4.68
C LEU A 168 25.32 5.51 5.04
N GLU A 169 26.39 5.51 5.83
CA GLU A 169 27.20 6.72 6.09
C GLU A 169 27.88 7.23 4.81
N PHE A 170 28.48 6.36 4.03
CA PHE A 170 29.06 6.72 2.74
C PHE A 170 28.02 7.33 1.79
N TYR A 171 26.84 6.73 1.71
CA TYR A 171 25.76 7.30 0.88
C TYR A 171 25.33 8.67 1.40
N ASN A 172 25.29 8.87 2.72
CA ASN A 172 24.96 10.16 3.32
C ASN A 172 26.00 11.23 2.98
N GLU A 173 27.27 10.91 3.09
CA GLU A 173 28.37 11.83 2.71
C GLU A 173 28.29 12.21 1.23
N CYS A 174 28.13 11.23 0.36
CA CYS A 174 27.97 11.47 -1.07
C CYS A 174 26.73 12.31 -1.39
N PHE A 175 25.61 12.08 -0.71
CA PHE A 175 24.37 12.83 -0.93
C PHE A 175 24.47 14.28 -0.45
N THR A 176 25.04 14.51 0.74
CA THR A 176 25.03 15.82 1.39
C THR A 176 26.13 16.76 0.88
N LEU A 177 27.28 16.20 0.48
CA LEU A 177 28.44 16.97 0.07
C LEU A 177 28.64 17.05 -1.45
N SER A 178 27.88 16.25 -2.22
CA SER A 178 27.92 16.33 -3.67
C SER A 178 27.07 17.50 -4.17
N ASN A 179 27.56 18.18 -5.21
CA ASN A 179 26.79 19.14 -6.00
C ASN A 179 26.23 18.52 -7.28
N SER A 180 26.33 17.20 -7.44
CA SER A 180 25.92 16.46 -8.63
C SER A 180 24.54 15.83 -8.43
N ASP A 181 23.53 16.34 -9.15
CA ASP A 181 22.21 15.75 -9.19
C ASP A 181 22.23 14.28 -9.62
N GLU A 182 23.21 13.88 -10.43
CA GLU A 182 23.35 12.52 -10.90
C GLU A 182 23.76 11.56 -9.77
N ILE A 183 24.73 11.96 -8.93
CA ILE A 183 25.12 11.18 -7.74
C ILE A 183 23.94 11.05 -6.78
N MET A 184 23.23 12.15 -6.53
CA MET A 184 22.05 12.18 -5.66
C MET A 184 20.96 11.24 -6.19
N ASN A 185 20.68 11.27 -7.49
CA ASN A 185 19.73 10.37 -8.14
C ASN A 185 20.13 8.90 -7.98
N GLU A 186 21.40 8.55 -8.21
CA GLU A 186 21.83 7.15 -8.12
C GLU A 186 21.77 6.63 -6.68
N ILE A 187 22.00 7.47 -5.68
CA ILE A 187 21.83 7.11 -4.26
C ILE A 187 20.36 6.86 -3.94
N ILE A 188 19.44 7.73 -4.39
CA ILE A 188 18.00 7.53 -4.20
C ILE A 188 17.54 6.22 -4.86
N TYR A 189 18.01 5.94 -6.08
CA TYR A 189 17.70 4.69 -6.77
C TYR A 189 18.25 3.46 -6.02
N LEU A 190 19.49 3.54 -5.54
CA LEU A 190 20.10 2.45 -4.79
C LEU A 190 19.27 2.13 -3.53
N LEU A 191 18.94 3.15 -2.74
CA LEU A 191 18.13 2.99 -1.54
C LEU A 191 16.71 2.46 -1.86
N TYR A 192 16.12 2.94 -2.96
CA TYR A 192 14.83 2.43 -3.42
C TYR A 192 14.88 0.93 -3.76
N TYR A 193 15.94 0.45 -4.45
CA TYR A 193 16.09 -0.98 -4.73
C TYR A 193 16.35 -1.79 -3.46
N ILE A 194 17.18 -1.28 -2.56
CA ILE A 194 17.43 -1.92 -1.26
C ILE A 194 16.11 -2.06 -0.47
N SER A 195 15.27 -1.04 -0.48
CA SER A 195 13.96 -1.04 0.21
C SER A 195 12.94 -2.05 -0.35
N GLN A 196 13.16 -2.58 -1.56
CA GLN A 196 12.26 -3.60 -2.15
C GLN A 196 12.56 -5.02 -1.65
N ILE A 197 13.63 -5.25 -0.88
CA ILE A 197 14.04 -6.58 -0.43
C ILE A 197 13.06 -7.12 0.63
N ASN A 198 12.87 -6.39 1.71
CA ASN A 198 11.90 -6.72 2.75
C ASN A 198 11.56 -5.50 3.62
N ASN A 199 10.53 -5.64 4.46
CA ASN A 199 10.06 -4.54 5.30
C ASN A 199 11.02 -4.21 6.47
N ASP A 200 11.86 -5.13 6.92
CA ASP A 200 12.81 -4.88 8.02
C ASP A 200 13.92 -3.93 7.56
N ILE A 201 14.33 -4.05 6.30
CA ILE A 201 15.30 -3.13 5.68
C ILE A 201 14.72 -1.71 5.56
N ASN A 202 13.41 -1.59 5.33
CA ASN A 202 12.77 -0.28 5.28
C ASN A 202 12.93 0.49 6.60
N ILE A 203 12.92 -0.21 7.72
CA ILE A 203 13.15 0.37 9.04
C ILE A 203 14.60 0.86 9.15
N ILE A 204 15.57 0.06 8.72
CA ILE A 204 16.99 0.42 8.74
C ILE A 204 17.25 1.66 7.88
N ILE A 205 16.65 1.73 6.68
CA ILE A 205 16.77 2.89 5.81
C ILE A 205 16.10 4.11 6.46
N LEU A 206 14.91 3.95 7.02
CA LEU A 206 14.15 5.02 7.67
C LEU A 206 14.91 5.64 8.85
N GLU A 207 15.69 4.84 9.60
CA GLU A 207 16.54 5.28 10.71
C GLU A 207 17.89 5.87 10.25
N SER A 208 18.21 5.78 8.97
CA SER A 208 19.51 6.20 8.47
C SER A 208 19.58 7.72 8.26
N LYS A 209 20.77 8.29 8.54
CA LYS A 209 21.05 9.72 8.27
C LYS A 209 20.88 10.09 6.80
N VAL A 210 21.17 9.18 5.87
CA VAL A 210 20.99 9.44 4.45
C VAL A 210 19.53 9.64 4.09
N PHE A 211 18.62 8.86 4.68
CA PHE A 211 17.19 9.04 4.44
C PHE A 211 16.70 10.36 5.01
N GLU A 212 17.12 10.71 6.23
CA GLU A 212 16.81 12.01 6.82
C GLU A 212 17.32 13.17 5.96
N SER A 213 18.53 13.07 5.44
CA SER A 213 19.10 14.07 4.52
C SER A 213 18.30 14.22 3.23
N ILE A 214 17.83 13.09 2.66
CA ILE A 214 16.95 13.08 1.49
C ILE A 214 15.61 13.75 1.81
N ILE A 215 15.00 13.46 2.96
CA ILE A 215 13.74 14.05 3.37
C ILE A 215 13.87 15.57 3.62
N ASN A 216 14.94 15.99 4.28
CA ASN A 216 15.21 17.42 4.49
C ASN A 216 15.47 18.14 3.14
N PHE A 217 16.16 17.49 2.21
CA PHE A 217 16.36 18.00 0.85
C PHE A 217 15.01 18.09 0.10
N ALA A 218 14.15 17.08 0.20
CA ALA A 218 12.86 17.05 -0.46
C ALA A 218 11.89 18.13 0.03
N SER A 219 12.10 18.64 1.23
CA SER A 219 11.29 19.72 1.81
C SER A 219 11.58 21.08 1.16
N ASN A 220 12.65 21.22 0.37
CA ASN A 220 12.99 22.46 -0.34
C ASN A 220 12.18 22.59 -1.65
N GLU A 221 11.59 23.77 -1.91
CA GLU A 221 10.62 23.95 -3.00
C GLU A 221 11.23 23.97 -4.42
N ASN A 222 12.54 24.19 -4.57
CA ASN A 222 13.22 24.48 -5.87
C ASN A 222 13.81 23.24 -6.56
N GLN A 223 13.18 22.07 -6.47
CA GLN A 223 13.76 20.84 -7.01
C GLN A 223 13.25 20.47 -8.40
N ASP A 224 14.09 19.78 -9.17
CA ASP A 224 13.69 19.18 -10.45
C ASP A 224 12.57 18.13 -10.25
N LEU A 225 11.62 18.16 -11.17
CA LEU A 225 10.43 17.28 -11.13
C LEU A 225 10.80 15.79 -11.17
N GLY A 226 11.91 15.45 -11.83
CA GLY A 226 12.37 14.06 -11.94
C GLY A 226 12.85 13.50 -10.61
N LEU A 227 13.66 14.28 -9.89
CA LEU A 227 14.21 13.92 -8.59
C LEU A 227 13.09 13.76 -7.54
N LYS A 228 12.10 14.66 -7.56
CA LYS A 228 10.94 14.59 -6.67
C LYS A 228 10.15 13.28 -6.83
N GLU A 229 9.91 12.85 -8.07
CA GLU A 229 9.20 11.59 -8.31
C GLU A 229 9.94 10.40 -7.69
N ASP A 230 11.26 10.36 -7.78
CA ASP A 230 12.06 9.25 -7.29
C ASP A 230 12.19 9.27 -5.76
N ILE A 231 12.27 10.45 -5.16
CA ILE A 231 12.17 10.61 -3.69
C ILE A 231 10.80 10.11 -3.18
N ILE A 232 9.70 10.48 -3.84
CA ILE A 232 8.36 10.02 -3.45
C ILE A 232 8.27 8.49 -3.53
N LYS A 233 8.85 7.86 -4.55
CA LYS A 233 8.91 6.39 -4.64
C LYS A 233 9.69 5.77 -3.49
N LEU A 234 10.83 6.36 -3.13
CA LEU A 234 11.61 5.92 -1.97
C LEU A 234 10.82 6.07 -0.68
N ILE A 235 10.17 7.22 -0.45
CA ILE A 235 9.29 7.43 0.69
C ILE A 235 8.21 6.32 0.76
N ILE A 236 7.49 6.07 -0.35
CA ILE A 236 6.44 5.05 -0.40
C ILE A 236 6.96 3.67 0.00
N ALA A 237 8.17 3.32 -0.42
CA ALA A 237 8.79 2.07 -0.08
C ALA A 237 9.16 2.01 1.41
N CYS A 238 9.83 3.04 1.93
CA CYS A 238 10.29 3.08 3.32
C CYS A 238 9.13 3.15 4.34
N VAL A 239 8.04 3.86 4.04
CA VAL A 239 6.86 3.91 4.93
C VAL A 239 5.94 2.68 4.80
N ASN A 240 6.25 1.72 3.92
CA ASN A 240 5.53 0.46 3.84
C ASN A 240 6.09 -0.56 4.85
N ILE A 241 6.03 -0.21 6.11
CA ILE A 241 6.51 -1.02 7.23
C ILE A 241 5.43 -1.95 7.76
N SER A 242 5.83 -2.99 8.51
CA SER A 242 4.90 -3.92 9.11
C SER A 242 4.09 -3.25 10.23
N LYS A 243 2.83 -3.67 10.41
CA LYS A 243 1.95 -3.15 11.48
C LYS A 243 2.47 -3.35 12.90
N ASN A 244 3.36 -4.31 13.11
CA ASN A 244 3.88 -4.69 14.42
C ASN A 244 5.24 -4.04 14.72
N CYS A 245 5.67 -3.07 13.90
CA CYS A 245 6.93 -2.37 14.12
C CYS A 245 6.76 -1.39 15.28
N GLU A 246 7.60 -1.51 16.30
CA GLU A 246 7.69 -0.50 17.36
C GLU A 246 8.39 0.75 16.80
N LEU A 247 7.69 1.87 16.87
CA LEU A 247 8.21 3.17 16.42
C LEU A 247 8.69 3.96 17.66
N ASN A 248 9.91 4.47 17.56
CA ASN A 248 10.42 5.47 18.50
C ASN A 248 10.09 6.89 18.01
N GLU A 249 10.31 7.91 18.85
CA GLU A 249 10.02 9.31 18.52
C GLU A 249 10.73 9.80 17.27
N GLU A 250 11.96 9.34 17.00
CA GLU A 250 12.72 9.72 15.80
C GLU A 250 12.04 9.22 14.53
N LYS A 251 11.60 7.94 14.51
CA LYS A 251 10.86 7.35 13.38
C LYS A 251 9.54 8.07 13.15
N ILE A 252 8.81 8.36 14.21
CA ILE A 252 7.54 9.09 14.13
C ILE A 252 7.78 10.44 13.47
N ASN A 253 8.78 11.20 13.92
CA ASN A 253 9.11 12.51 13.36
C ASN A 253 9.51 12.44 11.88
N ILE A 254 10.26 11.41 11.46
CA ILE A 254 10.63 11.21 10.05
C ILE A 254 9.39 10.87 9.22
N ILE A 255 8.50 10.01 9.72
CA ILE A 255 7.26 9.65 9.03
C ILE A 255 6.33 10.87 8.91
N ASP A 256 6.24 11.72 9.92
CA ASP A 256 5.48 12.97 9.86
C ASP A 256 6.05 13.93 8.79
N LYS A 257 7.39 14.07 8.71
CA LYS A 257 8.02 14.82 7.60
C LYS A 257 7.65 14.22 6.24
N CYS A 258 7.68 12.89 6.11
CA CYS A 258 7.24 12.19 4.89
C CYS A 258 5.78 12.50 4.55
N LEU A 259 4.89 12.47 5.56
CA LEU A 259 3.48 12.81 5.41
C LEU A 259 3.30 14.22 4.86
N MET A 260 4.04 15.20 5.40
CA MET A 260 3.97 16.58 4.94
C MET A 260 4.46 16.76 3.50
N ILE A 261 5.53 16.08 3.10
CA ILE A 261 6.00 16.09 1.71
C ILE A 261 4.92 15.51 0.78
N LEU A 262 4.37 14.34 1.12
CA LEU A 262 3.33 13.67 0.33
C LEU A 262 2.07 14.53 0.20
N LYS A 263 1.64 15.18 1.29
CA LYS A 263 0.52 16.13 1.31
C LYS A 263 0.78 17.28 0.33
N ASN A 264 1.92 17.96 0.46
CA ASN A 264 2.26 19.13 -0.35
C ASN A 264 2.36 18.79 -1.84
N GLU A 265 3.01 17.68 -2.18
CA GLU A 265 3.16 17.25 -3.57
C GLU A 265 1.86 16.67 -4.16
N SER A 266 0.94 16.17 -3.32
CA SER A 266 -0.38 15.74 -3.78
C SER A 266 -1.24 16.87 -4.32
N THR A 267 -0.98 18.12 -3.90
CA THR A 267 -1.72 19.32 -4.34
C THR A 267 -1.07 20.01 -5.54
N LYS A 268 0.27 19.92 -5.67
CA LYS A 268 1.05 20.64 -6.69
C LYS A 268 1.43 19.75 -7.87
N GLY A 269 1.52 18.43 -7.66
CA GLY A 269 2.04 17.47 -8.64
C GLY A 269 1.10 17.20 -9.82
N ASN A 270 1.67 16.64 -10.88
CA ASN A 270 0.88 16.07 -11.95
C ASN A 270 0.14 14.78 -11.48
N GLU A 271 -0.80 14.28 -12.29
CA GLU A 271 -1.62 13.11 -11.96
C GLU A 271 -0.81 11.90 -11.47
N LYS A 272 0.36 11.65 -12.08
CA LYS A 272 1.23 10.53 -11.71
C LYS A 272 1.81 10.72 -10.31
N ILE A 273 2.28 11.91 -10.00
CA ILE A 273 2.80 12.28 -8.68
C ILE A 273 1.69 12.23 -7.64
N GLN A 274 0.53 12.79 -7.94
CA GLN A 274 -0.64 12.72 -7.04
C GLN A 274 -0.99 11.28 -6.66
N LYS A 275 -1.05 10.37 -7.65
CA LYS A 275 -1.31 8.96 -7.39
C LYS A 275 -0.26 8.33 -6.47
N LEU A 276 1.02 8.63 -6.69
CA LEU A 276 2.11 8.16 -5.84
C LEU A 276 1.98 8.72 -4.41
N CYS A 277 1.68 10.00 -4.27
CA CYS A 277 1.47 10.62 -2.97
C CYS A 277 0.34 9.95 -2.18
N TYR A 278 -0.82 9.70 -2.79
CA TYR A 278 -1.90 9.00 -2.12
C TYR A 278 -1.57 7.53 -1.82
N GLN A 279 -0.71 6.89 -2.61
CA GLN A 279 -0.19 5.56 -2.27
C GLN A 279 0.69 5.62 -1.01
N GLY A 280 1.54 6.63 -0.87
CA GLY A 280 2.35 6.86 0.32
C GLY A 280 1.50 7.18 1.56
N LEU A 281 0.53 8.08 1.43
CA LEU A 281 -0.43 8.41 2.50
C LEU A 281 -1.21 7.17 2.94
N TYR A 282 -1.62 6.31 2.01
CA TYR A 282 -2.24 5.03 2.33
C TYR A 282 -1.31 4.12 3.13
N ASN A 283 -0.04 4.03 2.77
CA ASN A 283 0.92 3.23 3.51
C ASN A 283 1.08 3.75 4.94
N ILE A 284 1.22 5.07 5.13
CA ILE A 284 1.30 5.70 6.46
C ILE A 284 0.03 5.44 7.27
N SER A 285 -1.16 5.58 6.65
CA SER A 285 -2.44 5.35 7.34
C SER A 285 -2.66 3.91 7.84
N LYS A 286 -1.86 2.94 7.35
CA LYS A 286 -1.87 1.55 7.81
C LYS A 286 -0.97 1.29 9.01
N ILE A 287 -0.07 2.21 9.31
CA ILE A 287 0.84 2.08 10.43
C ILE A 287 0.01 2.21 11.71
N ASN A 288 -0.11 1.09 12.44
CA ASN A 288 -1.07 0.98 13.53
C ASN A 288 -0.45 1.32 14.88
N ASP A 289 0.27 2.45 14.96
CA ASP A 289 0.75 2.94 16.24
C ASP A 289 -0.26 3.94 16.82
N LYS A 290 -1.20 3.41 17.61
CA LYS A 290 -2.18 4.20 18.41
C LYS A 290 -2.99 5.26 17.64
N TYR A 291 -3.19 5.08 16.33
CA TYR A 291 -3.90 6.03 15.45
C TYR A 291 -3.21 7.39 15.27
N GLU A 292 -2.00 7.60 15.78
CA GLU A 292 -1.31 8.89 15.80
C GLU A 292 -1.17 9.51 14.41
N PHE A 293 -0.76 8.73 13.41
CA PHE A 293 -0.65 9.23 12.03
C PHE A 293 -2.00 9.57 11.42
N ASN A 294 -3.05 8.81 11.72
CA ASN A 294 -4.39 9.11 11.24
C ASN A 294 -4.94 10.38 11.89
N GLN A 295 -4.66 10.63 13.17
CA GLN A 295 -4.98 11.88 13.87
C GLN A 295 -4.20 13.06 13.26
N THR A 296 -2.90 12.89 12.98
CA THR A 296 -2.09 13.90 12.26
C THR A 296 -2.67 14.19 10.88
N MET A 297 -3.08 13.16 10.13
CA MET A 297 -3.73 13.35 8.83
C MET A 297 -5.03 14.15 8.91
N ILE A 298 -5.81 13.96 9.96
CA ILE A 298 -7.04 14.75 10.22
C ILE A 298 -6.68 16.21 10.44
N LYS A 299 -5.78 16.49 11.38
CA LYS A 299 -5.31 17.85 11.71
C LYS A 299 -4.72 18.56 10.50
N GLU A 300 -3.99 17.82 9.67
CA GLU A 300 -3.39 18.32 8.42
C GLU A 300 -4.40 18.49 7.28
N GLY A 301 -5.66 18.13 7.48
CA GLY A 301 -6.74 18.33 6.51
C GLY A 301 -6.71 17.40 5.31
N ILE A 302 -6.03 16.24 5.41
CA ILE A 302 -6.00 15.22 4.34
C ILE A 302 -7.40 14.79 3.90
N PRO A 303 -8.39 14.57 4.79
CA PRO A 303 -9.76 14.26 4.36
C PRO A 303 -10.33 15.28 3.38
N LYS A 304 -10.14 16.59 3.64
CA LYS A 304 -10.62 17.67 2.75
C LYS A 304 -9.96 17.64 1.38
N LEU A 305 -8.66 17.30 1.31
CA LEU A 305 -7.95 17.15 0.05
C LEU A 305 -8.49 15.97 -0.76
N ILE A 306 -8.81 14.86 -0.09
CA ILE A 306 -9.37 13.66 -0.74
C ILE A 306 -10.74 13.97 -1.37
N LEU A 307 -11.58 14.75 -0.70
CA LEU A 307 -12.91 15.12 -1.22
C LEU A 307 -12.85 15.97 -2.52
N GLN A 308 -11.71 16.59 -2.82
CA GLN A 308 -11.50 17.38 -4.03
C GLN A 308 -11.02 16.56 -5.24
N ILE A 309 -10.72 15.26 -5.06
CA ILE A 309 -10.17 14.39 -6.12
C ILE A 309 -11.25 14.05 -7.14
N LYS A 310 -10.95 14.35 -8.40
CA LYS A 310 -11.81 14.04 -9.55
C LYS A 310 -11.27 12.91 -10.42
N ASN A 311 -9.98 12.59 -10.29
CA ASN A 311 -9.31 11.64 -11.17
C ASN A 311 -9.48 10.20 -10.69
N LYS A 312 -10.00 9.32 -11.54
CA LYS A 312 -10.20 7.89 -11.25
C LYS A 312 -8.91 7.18 -10.83
N ASN A 313 -7.77 7.52 -11.43
CA ASN A 313 -6.50 6.84 -11.18
C ASN A 313 -5.95 7.07 -9.76
N THR A 314 -6.33 8.17 -9.12
CA THR A 314 -5.95 8.53 -7.76
C THR A 314 -6.95 8.05 -6.72
N LEU A 315 -8.24 7.86 -7.12
CA LEU A 315 -9.34 7.55 -6.21
C LEU A 315 -9.10 6.32 -5.33
N LEU A 316 -8.54 5.23 -5.87
CA LEU A 316 -8.43 3.99 -5.11
C LEU A 316 -7.59 4.16 -3.83
N TYR A 317 -6.42 4.79 -3.94
CA TYR A 317 -5.55 4.97 -2.78
C TYR A 317 -6.05 6.06 -1.84
N SER A 318 -6.63 7.13 -2.38
CA SER A 318 -7.21 8.20 -1.57
C SER A 318 -8.42 7.71 -0.76
N LEU A 319 -9.30 6.91 -1.35
CA LEU A 319 -10.43 6.30 -0.64
C LEU A 319 -9.96 5.29 0.41
N LYS A 320 -8.91 4.49 0.12
CA LYS A 320 -8.28 3.62 1.11
C LYS A 320 -7.70 4.40 2.29
N THR A 321 -7.02 5.50 2.02
CA THR A 321 -6.50 6.41 3.06
C THR A 321 -7.65 6.95 3.90
N LEU A 322 -8.70 7.46 3.27
CA LEU A 322 -9.87 7.99 3.97
C LEU A 322 -10.56 6.92 4.82
N SER A 323 -10.72 5.69 4.28
CA SER A 323 -11.29 4.56 5.03
C SER A 323 -10.47 4.22 6.28
N ASN A 324 -9.12 4.28 6.21
CA ASN A 324 -8.27 4.04 7.37
C ASN A 324 -8.34 5.20 8.38
N ILE A 325 -8.38 6.46 7.92
CA ILE A 325 -8.56 7.63 8.78
C ILE A 325 -9.87 7.51 9.60
N LEU A 326 -10.92 6.97 9.00
CA LEU A 326 -12.22 6.78 9.67
C LEU A 326 -12.23 5.67 10.73
N THR A 327 -11.10 5.01 10.98
CA THR A 327 -10.97 4.03 12.09
C THR A 327 -10.50 4.66 13.40
N VAL A 328 -10.17 5.94 13.42
CA VAL A 328 -9.75 6.63 14.65
C VAL A 328 -10.86 6.67 15.71
N PRO A 329 -10.51 6.91 17.00
CA PRO A 329 -11.51 7.09 18.06
C PRO A 329 -12.52 8.19 17.72
N ASP A 330 -13.72 8.04 18.26
CA ASP A 330 -14.84 8.95 18.00
C ASP A 330 -14.54 10.43 18.29
N GLU A 331 -13.67 10.70 19.28
CA GLU A 331 -13.29 12.07 19.67
C GLU A 331 -12.57 12.82 18.53
N ASP A 332 -11.75 12.11 17.78
CA ASP A 332 -11.01 12.68 16.65
C ASP A 332 -11.91 12.86 15.41
N LEU A 333 -12.96 12.05 15.30
CA LEU A 333 -13.92 12.16 14.18
C LEU A 333 -14.77 13.45 14.25
N ASP A 334 -14.84 14.11 15.42
CA ASP A 334 -15.53 15.41 15.57
C ASP A 334 -14.89 16.53 14.73
N GLU A 335 -13.60 16.41 14.38
CA GLU A 335 -12.87 17.35 13.55
C GLU A 335 -13.19 17.19 12.04
N ILE A 336 -13.90 16.13 11.66
CA ILE A 336 -14.19 15.78 10.26
C ILE A 336 -15.67 16.02 9.93
N ASN A 337 -15.96 16.57 8.76
CA ASN A 337 -17.32 16.65 8.25
C ASN A 337 -17.76 15.30 7.64
N LEU A 338 -18.29 14.42 8.49
CA LEU A 338 -18.72 13.06 8.09
C LEU A 338 -19.87 13.09 7.07
N GLU A 339 -20.73 14.10 7.10
CA GLU A 339 -21.84 14.24 6.14
C GLU A 339 -21.31 14.48 4.72
N GLU A 340 -20.28 15.31 4.60
CA GLU A 340 -19.61 15.58 3.33
C GLU A 340 -18.89 14.34 2.80
N ILE A 341 -18.24 13.56 3.67
CA ILE A 341 -17.61 12.29 3.30
C ILE A 341 -18.63 11.29 2.78
N ILE A 342 -19.75 11.11 3.47
CA ILE A 342 -20.81 10.18 3.01
C ILE A 342 -21.40 10.65 1.68
N THR A 343 -21.60 11.95 1.50
CA THR A 343 -22.07 12.50 0.23
C THR A 343 -21.08 12.20 -0.90
N PHE A 344 -19.80 12.37 -0.64
CA PHE A 344 -18.73 12.02 -1.58
C PHE A 344 -18.71 10.50 -1.89
N TYR A 345 -18.80 9.65 -0.87
CA TYR A 345 -18.89 8.20 -1.09
C TYR A 345 -20.08 7.80 -1.94
N ASN A 346 -21.26 8.37 -1.69
CA ASN A 346 -22.45 8.12 -2.52
C ASN A 346 -22.22 8.54 -3.98
N ALA A 347 -21.63 9.72 -4.21
CA ALA A 347 -21.34 10.20 -5.56
C ALA A 347 -20.38 9.26 -6.30
N ILE A 348 -19.28 8.84 -5.64
CA ILE A 348 -18.30 7.93 -6.23
C ILE A 348 -18.90 6.54 -6.46
N LEU A 349 -19.70 6.04 -5.51
CA LEU A 349 -20.37 4.74 -5.63
C LEU A 349 -21.33 4.73 -6.83
N ASN A 350 -22.09 5.79 -7.05
CA ASN A 350 -22.96 5.91 -8.22
C ASN A 350 -22.18 5.93 -9.54
N LEU A 351 -21.05 6.63 -9.58
CA LEU A 351 -20.23 6.75 -10.80
C LEU A 351 -19.46 5.46 -11.13
N TYR A 352 -19.05 4.72 -10.13
CA TYR A 352 -18.14 3.60 -10.29
C TYR A 352 -18.67 2.29 -9.66
N ILE A 353 -20.01 2.12 -9.65
CA ILE A 353 -20.67 0.95 -9.09
C ILE A 353 -20.19 -0.36 -9.71
N ASP A 354 -19.69 -0.34 -10.94
CA ASP A 354 -19.18 -1.52 -11.65
C ASP A 354 -17.72 -1.86 -11.31
N ASP A 355 -17.00 -0.99 -10.58
CA ASP A 355 -15.63 -1.21 -10.15
C ASP A 355 -15.60 -1.84 -8.74
N ASP A 356 -15.45 -3.15 -8.65
CA ASP A 356 -15.50 -3.91 -7.38
C ASP A 356 -14.51 -3.41 -6.34
N LYS A 357 -13.32 -2.94 -6.75
CA LYS A 357 -12.30 -2.43 -5.84
C LYS A 357 -12.73 -1.13 -5.19
N LEU A 358 -13.29 -0.21 -5.98
CA LEU A 358 -13.81 1.05 -5.46
C LEU A 358 -15.04 0.82 -4.58
N VAL A 359 -15.97 -0.03 -5.02
CA VAL A 359 -17.17 -0.40 -4.24
C VAL A 359 -16.78 -0.95 -2.88
N PHE A 360 -15.84 -1.91 -2.83
CA PHE A 360 -15.38 -2.48 -1.58
C PHE A 360 -14.79 -1.43 -0.62
N VAL A 361 -13.91 -0.56 -1.13
CA VAL A 361 -13.26 0.47 -0.29
C VAL A 361 -14.26 1.50 0.22
N ILE A 362 -15.23 1.91 -0.60
CA ILE A 362 -16.29 2.84 -0.20
C ILE A 362 -17.16 2.22 0.89
N LEU A 363 -17.62 0.98 0.69
CA LEU A 363 -18.42 0.29 1.70
C LEU A 363 -17.65 0.09 3.00
N ASN A 364 -16.34 -0.18 2.93
CA ASN A 364 -15.51 -0.27 4.13
C ASN A 364 -15.41 1.08 4.87
N GLY A 365 -15.27 2.18 4.16
CA GLY A 365 -15.31 3.52 4.75
C GLY A 365 -16.67 3.84 5.40
N ILE A 366 -17.77 3.50 4.73
CA ILE A 366 -19.13 3.62 5.30
C ILE A 366 -19.28 2.73 6.54
N PHE A 367 -18.76 1.49 6.50
CA PHE A 367 -18.79 0.58 7.64
C PHE A 367 -18.08 1.18 8.86
N ASN A 368 -16.89 1.77 8.69
CA ASN A 368 -16.14 2.39 9.77
C ASN A 368 -16.91 3.54 10.45
N ILE A 369 -17.67 4.33 9.67
CA ILE A 369 -18.54 5.37 10.21
C ILE A 369 -19.76 4.78 10.90
N THR A 370 -20.37 3.72 10.34
CA THR A 370 -21.58 3.10 10.91
C THR A 370 -21.30 2.38 12.22
N ASP A 371 -20.05 1.97 12.47
CA ASP A 371 -19.60 1.37 13.72
C ASP A 371 -19.26 2.41 14.82
N SER A 372 -19.53 3.68 14.58
CA SER A 372 -19.27 4.78 15.47
C SER A 372 -20.56 5.38 16.05
N LYS A 373 -20.44 6.21 17.10
CA LYS A 373 -21.57 6.99 17.66
C LYS A 373 -22.26 7.91 16.66
N TYR A 374 -21.60 8.19 15.53
CA TYR A 374 -22.06 9.13 14.49
C TYR A 374 -23.06 8.55 13.50
N ILE A 375 -23.38 7.25 13.56
CA ILE A 375 -24.35 6.61 12.65
C ILE A 375 -25.66 7.39 12.55
N ASN A 376 -26.14 7.91 13.68
CA ASN A 376 -27.39 8.66 13.73
C ASN A 376 -27.31 10.01 13.00
N LYS A 377 -26.10 10.61 12.92
CA LYS A 377 -25.86 11.88 12.24
C LYS A 377 -25.75 11.69 10.73
N VAL A 378 -25.10 10.65 10.28
CA VAL A 378 -24.78 10.43 8.85
C VAL A 378 -25.77 9.56 8.10
N LYS A 379 -26.64 8.79 8.78
CA LYS A 379 -27.61 7.90 8.11
C LYS A 379 -28.55 8.58 7.11
N SER A 380 -28.91 9.86 7.38
CA SER A 380 -29.74 10.66 6.47
C SER A 380 -29.02 11.00 5.18
N CYS A 381 -27.69 10.96 5.19
CA CYS A 381 -26.85 11.26 4.03
C CYS A 381 -26.59 10.01 3.18
N ILE A 382 -26.91 8.81 3.67
CA ILE A 382 -26.74 7.56 2.91
C ILE A 382 -27.89 7.44 1.92
N ILE A 383 -27.58 7.55 0.63
CA ILE A 383 -28.57 7.49 -0.46
C ILE A 383 -28.38 6.18 -1.23
N TRP A 384 -29.12 5.14 -0.83
CA TRP A 384 -29.13 3.86 -1.55
C TRP A 384 -30.48 3.64 -2.21
N ASN A 385 -30.49 3.64 -3.53
CA ASN A 385 -31.67 3.28 -4.28
C ASN A 385 -31.70 1.79 -4.59
N HIS A 386 -32.85 1.30 -5.04
CA HIS A 386 -33.06 -0.12 -5.34
C HIS A 386 -32.07 -0.68 -6.37
N GLU A 387 -31.77 0.08 -7.41
CA GLU A 387 -30.84 -0.33 -8.48
C GLU A 387 -29.42 -0.50 -7.94
N MET A 388 -28.94 0.45 -7.13
CA MET A 388 -27.63 0.37 -6.48
C MET A 388 -27.52 -0.85 -5.57
N ILE A 389 -28.54 -1.12 -4.74
CA ILE A 389 -28.61 -2.27 -3.85
C ILE A 389 -28.53 -3.56 -4.68
N GLN A 390 -29.30 -3.66 -5.75
CA GLN A 390 -29.28 -4.80 -6.66
C GLN A 390 -27.88 -5.02 -7.27
N LYS A 391 -27.21 -3.95 -7.72
CA LYS A 391 -25.86 -4.03 -8.27
C LYS A 391 -24.85 -4.49 -7.20
N ILE A 392 -24.93 -3.99 -5.97
CA ILE A 392 -24.06 -4.42 -4.86
C ILE A 392 -24.23 -5.92 -4.58
N PHE A 393 -25.46 -6.43 -4.55
CA PHE A 393 -25.72 -7.85 -4.31
C PHE A 393 -25.40 -8.77 -5.49
N ASN A 394 -25.15 -8.22 -6.67
CA ASN A 394 -24.63 -8.96 -7.82
C ASN A 394 -23.08 -8.98 -7.86
N LYS A 395 -22.40 -8.35 -6.89
CA LYS A 395 -20.95 -8.36 -6.74
C LYS A 395 -20.44 -9.67 -6.09
N ASN A 396 -19.13 -9.73 -5.87
CA ASN A 396 -18.52 -10.85 -5.18
C ASN A 396 -18.99 -10.99 -3.72
N GLN A 397 -18.73 -12.15 -3.13
CA GLN A 397 -19.16 -12.49 -1.77
C GLN A 397 -18.65 -11.53 -0.69
N GLU A 398 -17.43 -11.00 -0.83
CA GLU A 398 -16.85 -10.08 0.15
C GLU A 398 -17.63 -8.77 0.22
N ILE A 399 -17.98 -8.20 -0.92
CA ILE A 399 -18.79 -6.98 -1.01
C ILE A 399 -20.18 -7.21 -0.43
N GLN A 400 -20.82 -8.34 -0.75
CA GLN A 400 -22.12 -8.70 -0.20
C GLN A 400 -22.08 -8.82 1.33
N LEU A 401 -21.07 -9.51 1.87
CA LEU A 401 -20.92 -9.70 3.31
C LEU A 401 -20.63 -8.38 4.05
N LEU A 402 -19.84 -7.50 3.45
CA LEU A 402 -19.57 -6.18 4.00
C LEU A 402 -20.84 -5.33 4.03
N PHE A 403 -21.63 -5.35 2.96
CA PHE A 403 -22.90 -4.64 2.90
C PHE A 403 -23.90 -5.15 3.94
N ILE A 404 -24.02 -6.47 4.10
CA ILE A 404 -24.85 -7.10 5.16
C ILE A 404 -24.39 -6.65 6.56
N LYS A 405 -23.10 -6.53 6.81
CA LYS A 405 -22.56 -6.02 8.08
C LYS A 405 -23.02 -4.59 8.33
N ILE A 406 -22.90 -3.70 7.35
CA ILE A 406 -23.33 -2.30 7.47
C ILE A 406 -24.82 -2.26 7.88
N ILE A 407 -25.67 -3.00 7.19
CA ILE A 407 -27.12 -3.06 7.50
C ILE A 407 -27.34 -3.60 8.92
N LYS A 408 -26.61 -4.64 9.33
CA LYS A 408 -26.68 -5.18 10.69
C LYS A 408 -26.39 -4.12 11.75
N TYR A 409 -25.33 -3.32 11.56
CA TYR A 409 -25.03 -2.24 12.49
C TYR A 409 -26.11 -1.16 12.51
N MET A 410 -26.65 -0.80 11.35
CA MET A 410 -27.77 0.14 11.26
C MET A 410 -29.01 -0.36 12.02
N ILE A 411 -29.27 -1.67 12.00
CA ILE A 411 -30.36 -2.28 12.79
C ILE A 411 -30.02 -2.26 14.28
N ASN A 412 -28.82 -2.67 14.68
CA ASN A 412 -28.47 -2.87 16.08
C ASN A 412 -28.36 -1.58 16.88
N ILE A 413 -27.73 -0.56 16.29
CA ILE A 413 -27.44 0.73 16.98
C ILE A 413 -28.48 1.78 16.61
N GLY A 414 -29.22 1.54 15.55
CA GLY A 414 -30.14 2.52 14.99
C GLY A 414 -31.34 2.84 15.88
N SER A 415 -31.75 4.11 15.91
CA SER A 415 -33.04 4.56 16.41
C SER A 415 -34.17 4.11 15.48
N ASP A 416 -35.44 4.27 15.91
CA ASP A 416 -36.64 3.99 15.08
C ASP A 416 -36.57 4.66 13.70
N ARG A 417 -35.91 5.83 13.61
CA ARG A 417 -35.66 6.51 12.33
C ARG A 417 -34.75 5.70 11.41
N SER A 418 -33.79 4.94 11.95
CA SER A 418 -32.92 4.07 11.15
C SER A 418 -33.66 2.86 10.63
N LEU A 419 -34.55 2.30 11.42
CA LEU A 419 -35.41 1.20 11.01
C LEU A 419 -36.36 1.66 9.87
N LYS A 420 -36.93 2.86 10.02
CA LYS A 420 -37.77 3.48 8.97
C LYS A 420 -36.99 3.76 7.69
N PHE A 421 -35.71 4.18 7.78
CA PHE A 421 -34.84 4.34 6.62
C PHE A 421 -34.64 2.99 5.88
N LEU A 422 -34.33 1.92 6.61
CA LEU A 422 -34.13 0.59 6.01
C LEU A 422 -35.41 0.06 5.33
N TYR A 423 -36.57 0.37 5.88
CA TYR A 423 -37.85 0.06 5.25
C TYR A 423 -38.07 0.90 3.97
N ASN A 424 -37.93 2.21 4.03
CA ASN A 424 -38.16 3.11 2.89
C ASN A 424 -37.26 2.80 1.69
N THR A 425 -36.04 2.28 1.94
CA THR A 425 -35.13 1.85 0.89
C THR A 425 -35.42 0.45 0.33
N LYS A 426 -36.40 -0.27 0.93
CA LYS A 426 -36.75 -1.66 0.58
C LYS A 426 -35.57 -2.65 0.66
N ILE A 427 -34.54 -2.32 1.41
CA ILE A 427 -33.34 -3.17 1.58
C ILE A 427 -33.73 -4.53 2.12
N LEU A 428 -34.56 -4.58 3.14
CA LEU A 428 -34.97 -5.82 3.80
C LEU A 428 -35.81 -6.71 2.87
N GLU A 429 -36.71 -6.14 2.10
CA GLU A 429 -37.47 -6.87 1.08
C GLU A 429 -36.55 -7.50 0.04
N TYR A 430 -35.54 -6.75 -0.39
CA TYR A 430 -34.57 -7.25 -1.34
C TYR A 430 -33.67 -8.35 -0.76
N LEU A 431 -33.27 -8.22 0.50
CA LEU A 431 -32.51 -9.27 1.20
C LEU A 431 -33.31 -10.58 1.28
N ILE A 432 -34.61 -10.51 1.60
CA ILE A 432 -35.48 -11.68 1.61
C ILE A 432 -35.66 -12.27 0.19
N TYR A 433 -35.79 -11.42 -0.82
CA TYR A 433 -35.81 -11.86 -2.22
C TYR A 433 -34.54 -12.62 -2.60
N LEU A 434 -33.37 -12.19 -2.12
CA LEU A 434 -32.10 -12.89 -2.37
C LEU A 434 -32.08 -14.30 -1.77
N LEU A 435 -32.80 -14.55 -0.65
CA LEU A 435 -32.91 -15.88 -0.08
C LEU A 435 -33.53 -16.91 -1.05
N SER A 436 -34.39 -16.45 -1.93
CA SER A 436 -35.05 -17.30 -2.93
C SER A 436 -34.18 -17.67 -4.15
N LYS A 437 -32.98 -17.05 -4.28
CA LYS A 437 -32.06 -17.35 -5.40
C LYS A 437 -31.24 -18.62 -5.10
N PRO A 438 -31.24 -19.64 -5.99
CA PRO A 438 -30.58 -20.92 -5.75
C PRO A 438 -29.03 -20.84 -5.78
N SER A 439 -28.48 -19.70 -6.18
CA SER A 439 -27.03 -19.50 -6.32
C SER A 439 -26.34 -18.93 -5.08
N ASN A 440 -27.07 -18.66 -3.98
CA ASN A 440 -26.46 -18.01 -2.82
C ASN A 440 -25.78 -19.00 -1.87
N ASP A 441 -24.59 -18.61 -1.40
CA ASP A 441 -23.84 -19.34 -0.39
C ASP A 441 -24.66 -19.46 0.91
N LYS A 442 -24.71 -20.69 1.49
CA LYS A 442 -25.36 -21.01 2.78
C LYS A 442 -24.96 -19.99 3.88
N LYS A 443 -23.70 -19.52 3.86
CA LYS A 443 -23.17 -18.52 4.81
C LYS A 443 -23.85 -17.15 4.67
N ILE A 444 -24.13 -16.72 3.45
CA ILE A 444 -24.83 -15.46 3.16
C ILE A 444 -26.30 -15.58 3.58
N ILE A 445 -26.95 -16.69 3.21
CA ILE A 445 -28.35 -16.98 3.59
C ILE A 445 -28.51 -16.86 5.12
N MET A 446 -27.63 -17.51 5.88
CA MET A 446 -27.71 -17.49 7.35
C MET A 446 -27.49 -16.10 7.94
N LYS A 447 -26.63 -15.28 7.34
CA LYS A 447 -26.44 -13.90 7.79
C LYS A 447 -27.63 -13.01 7.47
N ILE A 448 -28.25 -13.17 6.32
CA ILE A 448 -29.49 -12.46 5.96
C ILE A 448 -30.63 -12.83 6.91
N LEU A 449 -30.83 -14.12 7.19
CA LEU A 449 -31.85 -14.57 8.11
C LEU A 449 -31.67 -14.01 9.52
N LYS A 450 -30.44 -14.03 10.06
CA LYS A 450 -30.12 -13.43 11.36
C LYS A 450 -30.38 -11.91 11.37
N LEU A 451 -30.13 -11.24 10.26
CA LEU A 451 -30.37 -9.81 10.12
C LEU A 451 -31.84 -9.46 10.10
N VAL A 452 -32.66 -10.24 9.36
CA VAL A 452 -34.13 -10.08 9.31
C VAL A 452 -34.75 -10.39 10.67
N ASP A 453 -34.28 -11.45 11.35
CA ASP A 453 -34.74 -11.79 12.71
C ASP A 453 -34.44 -10.65 13.70
N ASN A 454 -33.23 -10.08 13.66
CA ASN A 454 -32.86 -8.93 14.50
C ASN A 454 -33.74 -7.71 14.22
N TYR A 455 -34.06 -7.45 12.95
CA TYR A 455 -34.96 -6.36 12.56
C TYR A 455 -36.38 -6.57 13.14
N LEU A 456 -36.98 -7.74 12.91
CA LEU A 456 -38.32 -8.04 13.37
C LEU A 456 -38.42 -8.08 14.91
N SER A 457 -37.35 -8.52 15.58
CA SER A 457 -37.30 -8.60 17.05
C SER A 457 -37.28 -7.25 17.75
N ARG A 458 -36.99 -6.17 17.02
CA ARG A 458 -37.01 -4.81 17.57
C ARG A 458 -38.37 -4.15 17.64
N PHE A 459 -39.35 -4.73 16.99
CA PHE A 459 -40.75 -4.27 17.10
C PHE A 459 -41.37 -4.80 18.37
N ASN A 460 -41.89 -3.92 19.21
CA ASN A 460 -42.68 -4.27 20.37
C ASN A 460 -44.02 -4.90 19.96
N ASN A 461 -44.68 -5.57 20.88
CA ASN A 461 -45.98 -6.21 20.58
C ASN A 461 -47.06 -5.21 20.10
N SER A 462 -46.98 -3.95 20.51
CA SER A 462 -47.85 -2.87 20.05
C SER A 462 -47.59 -2.44 18.59
N ASP A 463 -46.39 -2.69 18.06
CA ASP A 463 -45.99 -2.25 16.74
C ASP A 463 -46.13 -3.35 15.69
N LYS A 464 -46.53 -4.58 16.12
CA LYS A 464 -46.73 -5.72 15.21
C LYS A 464 -47.90 -5.55 14.23
N GLU A 465 -48.77 -4.58 14.45
CA GLU A 465 -49.82 -4.17 13.52
C GLU A 465 -49.31 -3.16 12.47
N ASN A 466 -48.04 -2.71 12.61
CA ASN A 466 -47.42 -1.80 11.66
C ASN A 466 -47.29 -2.49 10.30
N PHE A 467 -47.77 -1.82 9.27
CA PHE A 467 -47.76 -2.31 7.89
C PHE A 467 -46.33 -2.69 7.40
N GLU A 468 -45.34 -1.97 7.84
CA GLU A 468 -43.90 -2.22 7.52
C GLU A 468 -43.41 -3.57 8.10
N TYR A 469 -43.74 -3.84 9.35
CA TYR A 469 -43.49 -5.14 9.99
C TYR A 469 -44.16 -6.28 9.25
N LEU A 470 -45.44 -6.13 8.92
CA LEU A 470 -46.22 -7.16 8.28
C LEU A 470 -45.71 -7.57 6.90
N ILE A 471 -45.23 -6.60 6.10
CA ILE A 471 -44.62 -6.89 4.78
C ILE A 471 -43.37 -7.76 4.94
N VAL A 472 -42.43 -7.35 5.80
CA VAL A 472 -41.17 -8.07 6.01
C VAL A 472 -41.46 -9.45 6.63
N PHE A 473 -42.36 -9.50 7.61
CA PHE A 473 -42.78 -10.73 8.27
C PHE A 473 -43.41 -11.73 7.29
N ASN A 474 -44.39 -11.31 6.48
CA ASN A 474 -45.05 -12.19 5.51
C ASN A 474 -44.07 -12.74 4.46
N LYS A 475 -43.17 -11.92 3.94
CA LYS A 475 -42.14 -12.37 3.01
C LYS A 475 -41.14 -13.35 3.63
N LEU A 476 -40.78 -13.17 4.90
CA LEU A 476 -39.95 -14.13 5.63
C LEU A 476 -40.72 -15.46 5.83
N LYS A 477 -42.01 -15.38 6.20
CA LYS A 477 -42.87 -16.55 6.38
C LYS A 477 -42.99 -17.36 5.09
N ASP A 478 -43.25 -16.70 3.97
CA ASP A 478 -43.34 -17.34 2.65
C ASP A 478 -42.01 -18.04 2.28
N PHE A 479 -40.87 -17.39 2.54
CA PHE A 479 -39.57 -18.01 2.33
C PHE A 479 -39.37 -19.24 3.23
N LEU A 480 -39.65 -19.14 4.53
CA LEU A 480 -39.46 -20.23 5.48
C LEU A 480 -40.36 -21.46 5.12
N ASN A 481 -41.57 -21.24 4.66
CA ASN A 481 -42.47 -22.31 4.20
C ASN A 481 -41.86 -23.06 2.99
N ILE A 482 -41.30 -22.36 2.01
CA ILE A 482 -40.66 -22.96 0.84
C ILE A 482 -39.38 -23.71 1.23
N PHE A 483 -38.61 -23.16 2.18
CA PHE A 483 -37.30 -23.70 2.56
C PHE A 483 -37.37 -24.88 3.49
N HIS A 484 -38.46 -25.01 4.27
CA HIS A 484 -38.69 -26.13 5.17
C HIS A 484 -38.82 -27.46 4.40
N ASP A 485 -39.38 -27.41 3.21
CA ASP A 485 -39.56 -28.61 2.37
C ASP A 485 -38.24 -29.12 1.73
N ILE A 486 -37.18 -28.32 1.75
CA ILE A 486 -35.94 -28.62 1.03
C ILE A 486 -34.80 -29.13 1.95
N ASN A 487 -34.81 -28.79 3.27
CA ASN A 487 -33.65 -29.04 4.15
C ASN A 487 -34.04 -29.47 5.55
N ASN A 488 -34.34 -30.74 5.74
CA ASN A 488 -35.01 -31.26 6.96
C ASN A 488 -34.10 -31.43 8.19
N GLU A 489 -32.79 -31.28 8.21
CA GLU A 489 -32.04 -31.77 9.39
C GLU A 489 -30.88 -30.92 9.92
N GLU A 490 -30.41 -29.86 9.27
CA GLU A 490 -29.10 -29.30 9.68
C GLU A 490 -29.11 -27.92 10.33
N ASN A 491 -30.25 -27.28 10.56
CA ASN A 491 -30.17 -25.88 10.97
C ASN A 491 -31.09 -25.53 12.14
N GLU A 492 -30.59 -25.70 13.38
CA GLU A 492 -31.25 -25.28 14.62
C GLU A 492 -31.81 -23.85 14.56
N PHE A 493 -31.10 -22.96 13.85
CA PHE A 493 -31.54 -21.58 13.70
C PHE A 493 -32.73 -21.43 12.75
N LEU A 494 -32.81 -22.21 11.70
CA LEU A 494 -34.01 -22.25 10.82
C LEU A 494 -35.23 -22.83 11.55
N GLN A 495 -35.03 -23.88 12.35
CA GLN A 495 -36.10 -24.43 13.19
C GLN A 495 -36.54 -23.39 14.23
N TYR A 496 -35.61 -22.68 14.86
CA TYR A 496 -35.94 -21.59 15.76
C TYR A 496 -36.77 -20.48 15.07
N LEU A 497 -36.36 -20.04 13.87
CA LEU A 497 -37.11 -19.03 13.12
C LEU A 497 -38.51 -19.54 12.73
N PHE A 498 -38.59 -20.79 12.33
CA PHE A 498 -39.86 -21.42 11.99
C PHE A 498 -40.81 -21.43 13.21
N GLN A 499 -40.34 -21.90 14.36
CA GLN A 499 -41.11 -21.88 15.62
C GLN A 499 -41.50 -20.48 16.09
N LYS A 500 -40.68 -19.49 15.80
CA LYS A 500 -40.90 -18.10 16.23
C LYS A 500 -41.87 -17.34 15.33
N TYR A 501 -41.89 -17.62 14.04
CA TYR A 501 -42.61 -16.82 13.05
C TYR A 501 -43.71 -17.56 12.30
N ILE A 502 -43.81 -18.88 12.39
CA ILE A 502 -44.84 -19.70 11.83
C ILE A 502 -45.63 -20.42 12.92
#